data_2b2e592d21303c8c76d556475b05660c
#
_entry.id   2b2e592d21303c8c76d556475b05660c
#
_cell.length_a   1.000
_cell.length_b   1.000
_cell.length_c   1.000
_cell.angle_alpha   90.00
_cell.angle_beta   90.00
_cell.angle_gamma   90.00
#
_symmetry.space_group_name_H-M   'P 1'
#
loop_
_entity.id
_entity.type
_entity.pdbx_description
1 polymer ?
#
loop_
_entity_poly.entity_id
_entity_poly.type
_entity_poly.pdbx_seq_one_letter_code
_entity_poly.pdbx_strand_id
1 'polypeptide(L)'
;MTGQGRLERRDGAGYEGDFLDGQMHGKGTYSWADRRVYQGAFRNDKRHGSGTLRWPNGNQYVGDFLDNRRTGTGRFVSAENDVYEGEFLNDQMHGNGAYVWSDGRRYEGLFRDGVKSGMGVLTWPTGNTYEGQFLEDQRHGLGVLYWRDGTTYQGLFALNQMNGYGVKTIPNEVPVFQQWRMGDLLEAWPIVESDRCRLNIDDAPWIFAGSSCINGQAHGSGIAVSVDGQAYIVNGRFVLGRLIQGDVKALPSPESQ
;
A
#
# COMPACT_ATOMS: atom_id res chain seq x y z
N MET A 1 -26.02 -35.27 -23.67
CA MET A 1 -24.69 -35.91 -23.56
C MET A 1 -24.24 -35.71 -22.12
N THR A 2 -24.00 -36.80 -21.42
CA THR A 2 -23.47 -36.79 -20.05
C THR A 2 -22.28 -37.72 -20.00
N GLY A 3 -21.17 -37.31 -19.34
CA GLY A 3 -19.90 -38.06 -19.28
C GLY A 3 -18.78 -37.35 -20.03
N GLN A 4 -17.65 -38.04 -20.26
CA GLN A 4 -16.49 -37.49 -20.99
C GLN A 4 -16.80 -37.26 -22.46
N GLY A 5 -16.31 -36.15 -23.03
CA GLY A 5 -16.53 -35.85 -24.44
C GLY A 5 -15.59 -34.78 -24.98
N ARG A 6 -15.65 -34.56 -26.29
CA ARG A 6 -14.89 -33.55 -27.02
C ARG A 6 -15.86 -32.73 -27.90
N LEU A 7 -15.70 -31.42 -27.89
CA LEU A 7 -16.39 -30.49 -28.75
C LEU A 7 -15.35 -29.68 -29.53
N GLU A 8 -15.50 -29.65 -30.85
CA GLU A 8 -14.72 -28.78 -31.74
C GLU A 8 -15.65 -27.78 -32.42
N ARG A 9 -15.22 -26.54 -32.48
CA ARG A 9 -15.93 -25.44 -33.14
C ARG A 9 -15.27 -25.08 -34.47
N ARG A 10 -16.03 -24.54 -35.40
CA ARG A 10 -15.53 -24.16 -36.73
C ARG A 10 -14.46 -23.07 -36.70
N ASP A 11 -14.41 -22.25 -35.65
CA ASP A 11 -13.42 -21.22 -35.43
C ASP A 11 -12.09 -21.73 -34.86
N GLY A 12 -11.98 -23.05 -34.62
CA GLY A 12 -10.80 -23.71 -34.05
C GLY A 12 -10.79 -23.73 -32.51
N ALA A 13 -11.83 -23.25 -31.85
CA ALA A 13 -11.97 -23.43 -30.42
C ALA A 13 -12.44 -24.86 -30.10
N GLY A 14 -12.02 -25.41 -28.97
CA GLY A 14 -12.39 -26.75 -28.57
C GLY A 14 -12.50 -26.94 -27.07
N TYR A 15 -13.27 -27.94 -26.67
CA TYR A 15 -13.37 -28.40 -25.28
C TYR A 15 -13.19 -29.92 -25.22
N GLU A 16 -12.47 -30.37 -24.23
CA GLU A 16 -12.33 -31.79 -23.87
C GLU A 16 -12.49 -31.95 -22.37
N GLY A 17 -13.47 -32.73 -21.93
CA GLY A 17 -13.78 -32.88 -20.51
C GLY A 17 -15.16 -33.45 -20.23
N ASP A 18 -15.63 -33.22 -19.02
CA ASP A 18 -16.93 -33.68 -18.54
C ASP A 18 -18.06 -32.86 -19.13
N PHE A 19 -19.15 -33.56 -19.47
CA PHE A 19 -20.44 -32.97 -19.87
C PHE A 19 -21.55 -33.46 -18.94
N LEU A 20 -22.47 -32.55 -18.63
CA LEU A 20 -23.75 -32.86 -17.99
C LEU A 20 -24.86 -32.21 -18.81
N ASP A 21 -25.82 -33.02 -19.29
CA ASP A 21 -26.96 -32.58 -20.09
C ASP A 21 -26.59 -31.70 -21.30
N GLY A 22 -25.45 -32.04 -21.94
CA GLY A 22 -24.97 -31.34 -23.12
C GLY A 22 -24.13 -30.08 -22.83
N GLN A 23 -23.97 -29.70 -21.58
CA GLN A 23 -23.18 -28.54 -21.15
C GLN A 23 -21.82 -28.97 -20.62
N MET A 24 -20.79 -28.15 -20.82
CA MET A 24 -19.48 -28.34 -20.18
C MET A 24 -19.66 -28.31 -18.67
N HIS A 25 -19.19 -29.35 -17.99
CA HIS A 25 -19.36 -29.52 -16.55
C HIS A 25 -18.11 -30.22 -15.96
N GLY A 26 -18.01 -30.31 -14.62
CA GLY A 26 -16.91 -31.05 -13.98
C GLY A 26 -15.53 -30.52 -14.39
N LYS A 27 -14.59 -31.42 -14.73
CA LYS A 27 -13.23 -31.06 -15.14
C LYS A 27 -13.08 -31.08 -16.66
N GLY A 28 -12.33 -30.09 -17.18
CA GLY A 28 -12.07 -30.05 -18.63
C GLY A 28 -11.00 -29.05 -19.02
N THR A 29 -10.65 -29.09 -20.29
CA THR A 29 -9.75 -28.17 -20.96
C THR A 29 -10.50 -27.48 -22.09
N TYR A 30 -10.50 -26.16 -22.08
CA TYR A 30 -11.04 -25.32 -23.15
C TYR A 30 -9.92 -24.57 -23.83
N SER A 31 -9.81 -24.68 -25.14
CA SER A 31 -8.86 -23.95 -25.98
C SER A 31 -9.62 -22.99 -26.88
N TRP A 32 -9.24 -21.70 -26.83
CA TRP A 32 -9.83 -20.69 -27.72
C TRP A 32 -9.07 -20.59 -29.05
N ALA A 33 -9.72 -20.08 -30.07
CA ALA A 33 -9.13 -19.82 -31.39
C ALA A 33 -7.91 -18.87 -31.31
N ASP A 34 -7.87 -17.97 -30.33
CA ASP A 34 -6.75 -17.06 -30.07
C ASP A 34 -5.59 -17.71 -29.26
N ARG A 35 -5.61 -19.03 -29.08
CA ARG A 35 -4.63 -19.87 -28.36
C ARG A 35 -4.61 -19.69 -26.84
N ARG A 36 -5.57 -19.01 -26.24
CA ARG A 36 -5.78 -19.12 -24.79
C ARG A 36 -6.18 -20.54 -24.45
N VAL A 37 -5.76 -21.02 -23.28
CA VAL A 37 -6.13 -22.33 -22.77
C VAL A 37 -6.56 -22.21 -21.32
N TYR A 38 -7.72 -22.74 -20.99
CA TYR A 38 -8.19 -22.93 -19.63
C TYR A 38 -8.25 -24.43 -19.31
N GLN A 39 -7.71 -24.81 -18.17
CA GLN A 39 -7.80 -26.16 -17.62
C GLN A 39 -8.31 -26.06 -16.18
N GLY A 40 -9.48 -26.62 -15.90
CA GLY A 40 -10.06 -26.52 -14.58
C GLY A 40 -11.50 -26.99 -14.51
N ALA A 41 -12.21 -26.53 -13.50
CA ALA A 41 -13.61 -26.86 -13.29
C ALA A 41 -14.54 -26.02 -14.15
N PHE A 42 -15.64 -26.65 -14.59
CA PHE A 42 -16.76 -26.04 -15.33
C PHE A 42 -18.06 -26.33 -14.64
N ARG A 43 -19.00 -25.42 -14.75
CA ARG A 43 -20.40 -25.56 -14.37
C ARG A 43 -21.29 -24.82 -15.37
N ASN A 44 -22.17 -25.58 -16.05
CA ASN A 44 -23.14 -25.03 -17.01
C ASN A 44 -22.46 -24.12 -18.05
N ASP A 45 -21.49 -24.66 -18.79
CA ASP A 45 -20.69 -23.98 -19.82
C ASP A 45 -19.78 -22.85 -19.36
N LYS A 46 -19.66 -22.62 -18.04
CA LYS A 46 -18.84 -21.55 -17.47
C LYS A 46 -17.67 -22.11 -16.66
N ARG A 47 -16.52 -21.44 -16.73
CA ARG A 47 -15.42 -21.69 -15.81
C ARG A 47 -15.90 -21.41 -14.39
N HIS A 48 -15.67 -22.35 -13.48
CA HIS A 48 -16.17 -22.31 -12.11
C HIS A 48 -15.22 -23.09 -11.20
N GLY A 49 -15.13 -22.73 -9.89
CA GLY A 49 -14.15 -23.37 -9.01
C GLY A 49 -12.71 -23.10 -9.44
N SER A 50 -11.79 -24.01 -9.12
CA SER A 50 -10.35 -23.78 -9.34
C SER A 50 -9.93 -24.16 -10.76
N GLY A 51 -9.00 -23.38 -11.33
CA GLY A 51 -8.47 -23.63 -12.67
C GLY A 51 -7.23 -22.82 -13.00
N THR A 52 -6.63 -23.18 -14.14
CA THR A 52 -5.47 -22.49 -14.72
C THR A 52 -5.85 -21.90 -16.06
N LEU A 53 -5.62 -20.61 -16.25
CA LEU A 53 -5.79 -19.91 -17.52
C LEU A 53 -4.42 -19.45 -18.03
N ARG A 54 -4.08 -19.83 -19.27
CA ARG A 54 -2.86 -19.43 -19.96
C ARG A 54 -3.20 -18.60 -21.19
N TRP A 55 -2.45 -17.52 -21.40
CA TRP A 55 -2.55 -16.65 -22.56
C TRP A 55 -1.39 -16.87 -23.52
N PRO A 56 -1.59 -16.61 -24.82
CA PRO A 56 -0.52 -16.77 -25.82
C PRO A 56 0.71 -15.91 -25.61
N ASN A 57 0.54 -14.78 -24.93
CA ASN A 57 1.64 -13.88 -24.59
C ASN A 57 2.52 -14.36 -23.41
N GLY A 58 2.19 -15.50 -22.80
CA GLY A 58 2.93 -16.06 -21.68
C GLY A 58 2.31 -15.78 -20.31
N ASN A 59 1.30 -14.92 -20.21
CA ASN A 59 0.59 -14.70 -18.95
C ASN A 59 -0.06 -16.01 -18.46
N GLN A 60 -0.11 -16.19 -17.14
CA GLN A 60 -0.76 -17.32 -16.51
C GLN A 60 -1.53 -16.87 -15.26
N TYR A 61 -2.70 -17.42 -15.07
CA TYR A 61 -3.46 -17.34 -13.81
C TYR A 61 -3.78 -18.72 -13.30
N VAL A 62 -3.60 -18.94 -12.01
CA VAL A 62 -4.01 -20.13 -11.27
C VAL A 62 -4.82 -19.67 -10.07
N GLY A 63 -6.07 -20.11 -9.96
CA GLY A 63 -6.92 -19.67 -8.86
C GLY A 63 -8.40 -19.96 -9.11
N ASP A 64 -9.24 -19.25 -8.38
CA ASP A 64 -10.68 -19.49 -8.37
C ASP A 64 -11.42 -18.71 -9.46
N PHE A 65 -12.48 -19.32 -9.96
CA PHE A 65 -13.39 -18.78 -10.96
C PHE A 65 -14.85 -18.88 -10.50
N LEU A 66 -15.62 -17.85 -10.76
CA LEU A 66 -17.07 -17.84 -10.62
C LEU A 66 -17.67 -17.28 -11.89
N ASP A 67 -18.45 -18.11 -12.58
CA ASP A 67 -19.19 -17.73 -13.81
C ASP A 67 -18.30 -17.00 -14.85
N ASN A 68 -17.16 -17.60 -15.18
CA ASN A 68 -16.13 -17.11 -16.12
C ASN A 68 -15.22 -15.99 -15.61
N ARG A 69 -15.40 -15.45 -14.40
CA ARG A 69 -14.57 -14.39 -13.82
C ARG A 69 -13.62 -14.94 -12.77
N ARG A 70 -12.42 -14.41 -12.71
CA ARG A 70 -11.48 -14.66 -11.60
C ARG A 70 -12.07 -14.06 -10.33
N THR A 71 -12.03 -14.82 -9.24
CA THR A 71 -12.56 -14.43 -7.94
C THR A 71 -11.82 -15.19 -6.84
N GLY A 72 -12.13 -14.91 -5.55
CA GLY A 72 -11.47 -15.62 -4.45
C GLY A 72 -9.97 -15.44 -4.48
N THR A 73 -9.20 -16.50 -4.24
CA THR A 73 -7.74 -16.43 -4.20
C THR A 73 -7.10 -16.93 -5.50
N GLY A 74 -5.98 -16.32 -5.88
CA GLY A 74 -5.28 -16.73 -7.08
C GLY A 74 -3.88 -16.16 -7.19
N ARG A 75 -3.12 -16.76 -8.11
CA ARG A 75 -1.78 -16.34 -8.50
C ARG A 75 -1.78 -15.97 -9.99
N PHE A 76 -1.37 -14.77 -10.30
CA PHE A 76 -1.16 -14.29 -11.67
C PHE A 76 0.35 -14.08 -11.91
N VAL A 77 0.83 -14.54 -13.06
CA VAL A 77 2.19 -14.30 -13.54
C VAL A 77 2.09 -13.64 -14.90
N SER A 78 2.71 -12.48 -15.05
CA SER A 78 2.80 -11.79 -16.34
C SER A 78 3.90 -12.39 -17.24
N ALA A 79 3.88 -12.04 -18.52
CA ALA A 79 4.92 -12.41 -19.48
C ALA A 79 6.30 -11.84 -19.10
N GLU A 80 6.31 -10.74 -18.38
CA GLU A 80 7.50 -10.06 -17.86
C GLU A 80 7.99 -10.64 -16.52
N ASN A 81 7.33 -11.70 -16.01
CA ASN A 81 7.56 -12.34 -14.72
C ASN A 81 7.17 -11.51 -13.50
N ASP A 82 6.30 -10.51 -13.65
CA ASP A 82 5.63 -9.95 -12.49
C ASP A 82 4.68 -11.00 -11.89
N VAL A 83 4.59 -11.04 -10.57
CA VAL A 83 3.76 -12.01 -9.86
C VAL A 83 2.82 -11.28 -8.92
N TYR A 84 1.53 -11.58 -9.01
CA TYR A 84 0.55 -11.24 -8.00
C TYR A 84 0.01 -12.51 -7.33
N GLU A 85 -0.02 -12.53 -6.03
CA GLU A 85 -0.68 -13.56 -5.21
C GLU A 85 -1.62 -12.87 -4.22
N GLY A 86 -2.91 -13.19 -4.29
CA GLY A 86 -3.89 -12.51 -3.43
C GLY A 86 -5.33 -12.75 -3.87
N GLU A 87 -6.19 -11.88 -3.39
CA GLU A 87 -7.61 -11.94 -3.65
C GLU A 87 -7.96 -11.31 -5.02
N PHE A 88 -8.96 -11.86 -5.65
CA PHE A 88 -9.56 -11.37 -6.88
C PHE A 88 -11.06 -11.15 -6.71
N LEU A 89 -11.58 -10.11 -7.32
CA LEU A 89 -13.00 -9.84 -7.44
C LEU A 89 -13.31 -9.37 -8.87
N ASN A 90 -14.19 -10.08 -9.58
CA ASN A 90 -14.60 -9.73 -10.93
C ASN A 90 -13.44 -9.44 -11.90
N ASP A 91 -12.46 -10.35 -11.96
CA ASP A 91 -11.24 -10.28 -12.78
C ASP A 91 -10.19 -9.24 -12.34
N GLN A 92 -10.39 -8.52 -11.25
CA GLN A 92 -9.46 -7.52 -10.74
C GLN A 92 -8.78 -7.98 -9.44
N MET A 93 -7.55 -7.55 -9.20
CA MET A 93 -6.89 -7.67 -7.90
C MET A 93 -7.71 -6.91 -6.86
N HIS A 94 -7.99 -7.55 -5.73
CA HIS A 94 -8.85 -6.99 -4.68
C HIS A 94 -8.41 -7.52 -3.31
N GLY A 95 -8.90 -6.91 -2.21
CA GLY A 95 -8.58 -7.38 -0.86
C GLY A 95 -7.08 -7.40 -0.58
N ASN A 96 -6.63 -8.38 0.20
CA ASN A 96 -5.22 -8.52 0.54
C ASN A 96 -4.46 -9.25 -0.56
N GLY A 97 -3.24 -8.76 -0.85
CA GLY A 97 -2.38 -9.40 -1.85
C GLY A 97 -0.93 -8.95 -1.78
N ALA A 98 -0.07 -9.72 -2.42
CA ALA A 98 1.33 -9.43 -2.63
C ALA A 98 1.60 -9.31 -4.13
N TYR A 99 2.29 -8.25 -4.53
CA TYR A 99 2.75 -8.02 -5.90
C TYR A 99 4.27 -7.91 -5.91
N VAL A 100 4.91 -8.77 -6.69
CA VAL A 100 6.36 -8.77 -6.90
C VAL A 100 6.62 -8.41 -8.35
N TRP A 101 7.29 -7.29 -8.57
CA TRP A 101 7.73 -6.87 -9.91
C TRP A 101 8.99 -7.61 -10.34
N SER A 102 9.16 -7.79 -11.62
CA SER A 102 10.34 -8.40 -12.21
C SER A 102 11.64 -7.62 -11.94
N ASP A 103 11.54 -6.33 -11.59
CA ASP A 103 12.65 -5.50 -11.16
C ASP A 103 13.03 -5.70 -9.68
N GLY A 104 12.33 -6.58 -8.95
CA GLY A 104 12.57 -6.93 -7.57
C GLY A 104 11.86 -6.06 -6.53
N ARG A 105 11.05 -5.08 -6.94
CA ARG A 105 10.14 -4.40 -6.00
C ARG A 105 9.09 -5.39 -5.49
N ARG A 106 8.62 -5.19 -4.28
CA ARG A 106 7.55 -5.99 -3.66
C ARG A 106 6.58 -5.08 -2.93
N TYR A 107 5.30 -5.27 -3.15
CA TYR A 107 4.22 -4.66 -2.39
C TYR A 107 3.40 -5.74 -1.69
N GLU A 108 3.05 -5.51 -0.45
CA GLU A 108 2.10 -6.30 0.34
C GLU A 108 1.09 -5.36 0.97
N GLY A 109 -0.19 -5.60 0.77
CA GLY A 109 -1.22 -4.73 1.31
C GLY A 109 -2.56 -4.87 0.60
N LEU A 110 -3.39 -3.86 0.76
CA LEU A 110 -4.73 -3.83 0.20
C LEU A 110 -4.74 -3.40 -1.27
N PHE A 111 -5.58 -4.08 -2.03
CA PHE A 111 -5.94 -3.74 -3.40
C PHE A 111 -7.43 -3.45 -3.49
N ARG A 112 -7.80 -2.49 -4.32
CA ARG A 112 -9.18 -2.20 -4.70
C ARG A 112 -9.24 -1.96 -6.20
N ASP A 113 -10.07 -2.75 -6.89
CA ASP A 113 -10.32 -2.61 -8.34
C ASP A 113 -9.03 -2.56 -9.19
N GLY A 114 -8.05 -3.41 -8.79
CA GLY A 114 -6.78 -3.57 -9.49
C GLY A 114 -5.64 -2.65 -9.07
N VAL A 115 -5.87 -1.68 -8.19
CA VAL A 115 -4.86 -0.70 -7.73
C VAL A 115 -4.58 -0.82 -6.23
N LYS A 116 -3.36 -0.42 -5.81
CA LYS A 116 -2.99 -0.36 -4.38
C LYS A 116 -3.84 0.70 -3.68
N SER A 117 -4.40 0.34 -2.51
CA SER A 117 -5.29 1.19 -1.74
C SER A 117 -5.20 0.86 -0.25
N GLY A 118 -5.44 1.84 0.63
CA GLY A 118 -5.38 1.61 2.08
C GLY A 118 -3.95 1.33 2.58
N MET A 119 -3.80 0.53 3.61
CA MET A 119 -2.50 0.23 4.21
C MET A 119 -1.72 -0.81 3.39
N GLY A 120 -0.40 -0.60 3.31
CA GLY A 120 0.50 -1.54 2.66
C GLY A 120 1.97 -1.22 2.86
N VAL A 121 2.80 -2.20 2.52
CA VAL A 121 4.27 -2.14 2.60
C VAL A 121 4.84 -2.26 1.18
N LEU A 122 5.67 -1.31 0.78
CA LEU A 122 6.39 -1.35 -0.49
C LEU A 122 7.89 -1.40 -0.23
N THR A 123 8.54 -2.47 -0.67
CA THR A 123 9.99 -2.68 -0.54
C THR A 123 10.64 -2.54 -1.91
N TRP A 124 11.76 -1.83 -1.96
CA TRP A 124 12.60 -1.67 -3.14
C TRP A 124 13.83 -2.58 -3.10
N PRO A 125 14.37 -2.99 -4.25
CA PRO A 125 15.61 -3.79 -4.31
C PRO A 125 16.82 -3.11 -3.64
N THR A 126 16.77 -1.80 -3.49
CA THR A 126 17.79 -1.01 -2.77
C THR A 126 17.83 -1.30 -1.27
N GLY A 127 16.80 -1.96 -0.72
CA GLY A 127 16.60 -2.21 0.70
C GLY A 127 15.81 -1.11 1.41
N ASN A 128 15.31 -0.11 0.68
CA ASN A 128 14.39 0.87 1.25
C ASN A 128 12.99 0.25 1.37
N THR A 129 12.22 0.70 2.35
CA THR A 129 10.84 0.24 2.59
C THR A 129 9.94 1.42 2.92
N TYR A 130 8.74 1.42 2.36
CA TYR A 130 7.66 2.32 2.77
C TYR A 130 6.54 1.51 3.38
N GLU A 131 6.07 1.92 4.53
CA GLU A 131 4.92 1.38 5.22
C GLU A 131 3.92 2.50 5.47
N GLY A 132 2.70 2.37 4.98
CA GLY A 132 1.71 3.43 5.12
C GLY A 132 0.55 3.33 4.16
N GLN A 133 -0.13 4.45 4.00
CA GLN A 133 -1.34 4.55 3.19
C GLN A 133 -1.02 4.68 1.71
N PHE A 134 -1.87 4.05 0.91
CA PHE A 134 -1.90 4.14 -0.55
C PHE A 134 -3.27 4.62 -1.03
N LEU A 135 -3.28 5.42 -2.06
CA LEU A 135 -4.46 5.83 -2.80
C LEU A 135 -4.12 5.79 -4.30
N GLU A 136 -4.88 5.00 -5.07
CA GLU A 136 -4.72 4.89 -6.54
C GLU A 136 -3.25 4.64 -6.93
N ASP A 137 -2.65 3.55 -6.38
CA ASP A 137 -1.26 3.15 -6.59
C ASP A 137 -0.18 4.06 -6.00
N GLN A 138 -0.54 5.19 -5.42
CA GLN A 138 0.39 6.20 -4.93
C GLN A 138 0.47 6.18 -3.40
N ARG A 139 1.68 6.42 -2.85
CA ARG A 139 1.85 6.69 -1.42
C ARG A 139 1.09 7.97 -1.08
N HIS A 140 0.24 7.88 -0.07
CA HIS A 140 -0.68 8.95 0.32
C HIS A 140 -0.87 8.94 1.83
N GLY A 141 -1.36 10.07 2.40
CA GLY A 141 -1.66 10.13 3.84
C GLY A 141 -0.45 9.87 4.73
N LEU A 142 -0.65 9.21 5.84
CA LEU A 142 0.41 8.90 6.80
C LEU A 142 1.20 7.67 6.38
N GLY A 143 2.54 7.73 6.58
CA GLY A 143 3.43 6.61 6.33
C GLY A 143 4.83 6.82 6.89
N VAL A 144 5.59 5.74 6.92
CA VAL A 144 7.01 5.72 7.30
C VAL A 144 7.82 5.23 6.10
N LEU A 145 8.86 5.98 5.78
CA LEU A 145 9.88 5.57 4.80
C LEU A 145 11.15 5.22 5.55
N TYR A 146 11.64 4.02 5.34
CA TYR A 146 12.88 3.49 5.88
C TYR A 146 13.91 3.44 4.77
N TRP A 147 15.07 4.05 4.98
CA TRP A 147 16.22 3.88 4.10
C TRP A 147 17.16 2.80 4.63
N ARG A 148 17.88 2.19 3.72
CA ARG A 148 18.84 1.12 4.03
C ARG A 148 19.92 1.52 5.06
N ASP A 149 20.26 2.81 5.12
CA ASP A 149 21.24 3.36 6.05
C ASP A 149 20.70 3.54 7.48
N GLY A 150 19.45 3.15 7.73
CA GLY A 150 18.76 3.32 9.00
C GLY A 150 18.08 4.68 9.17
N THR A 151 18.18 5.58 8.20
CA THR A 151 17.39 6.81 8.17
C THR A 151 15.91 6.47 8.08
N THR A 152 15.07 7.22 8.80
CA THR A 152 13.60 7.11 8.68
C THR A 152 12.98 8.49 8.41
N TYR A 153 11.88 8.50 7.72
CA TYR A 153 10.95 9.63 7.66
C TYR A 153 9.55 9.13 7.98
N GLN A 154 8.96 9.66 9.04
CA GLN A 154 7.58 9.40 9.42
C GLN A 154 6.76 10.67 9.22
N GLY A 155 5.74 10.64 8.39
CA GLY A 155 5.01 11.85 8.07
C GLY A 155 3.97 11.68 6.96
N LEU A 156 3.59 12.81 6.39
CA LEU A 156 2.56 12.88 5.36
C LEU A 156 3.15 12.73 3.97
N PHE A 157 2.39 12.03 3.13
CA PHE A 157 2.67 11.81 1.71
C PHE A 157 1.48 12.22 0.85
N ALA A 158 1.76 12.70 -0.34
CA ALA A 158 0.79 12.88 -1.41
C ALA A 158 1.47 12.63 -2.76
N LEU A 159 0.79 11.94 -3.68
CA LEU A 159 1.27 11.68 -5.05
C LEU A 159 2.71 11.10 -5.07
N ASN A 160 2.98 10.12 -4.19
CA ASN A 160 4.30 9.49 -4.00
C ASN A 160 5.40 10.37 -3.37
N GLN A 161 5.10 11.61 -3.00
CA GLN A 161 6.07 12.58 -2.48
C GLN A 161 5.80 12.88 -1.00
N MET A 162 6.84 13.24 -0.25
CA MET A 162 6.67 13.85 1.08
C MET A 162 5.91 15.16 0.91
N ASN A 163 4.82 15.35 1.67
CA ASN A 163 3.97 16.52 1.55
C ASN A 163 3.27 16.82 2.87
N GLY A 164 3.48 17.99 3.44
CA GLY A 164 3.02 18.33 4.78
C GLY A 164 4.13 18.15 5.82
N TYR A 165 3.79 17.70 6.99
CA TYR A 165 4.72 17.62 8.11
C TYR A 165 5.16 16.17 8.37
N GLY A 166 6.39 16.03 8.90
CA GLY A 166 6.95 14.75 9.32
C GLY A 166 8.24 14.92 10.10
N VAL A 167 8.74 13.82 10.65
CA VAL A 167 10.00 13.75 11.36
C VAL A 167 10.98 12.88 10.57
N LYS A 168 12.16 13.42 10.32
CA LYS A 168 13.29 12.67 9.77
C LYS A 168 14.26 12.34 10.89
N THR A 169 14.62 11.06 11.01
CA THR A 169 15.62 10.57 11.96
C THR A 169 16.76 9.94 11.19
N ILE A 170 17.98 10.41 11.44
CA ILE A 170 19.23 9.83 10.94
C ILE A 170 19.92 9.15 12.12
N PRO A 171 20.42 7.92 12.02
CA PRO A 171 21.09 7.25 13.12
C PRO A 171 22.22 8.09 13.73
N ASN A 172 22.22 8.22 15.05
CA ASN A 172 23.17 9.02 15.83
C ASN A 172 23.10 10.54 15.60
N GLU A 173 22.08 11.04 14.92
CA GLU A 173 21.85 12.48 14.78
C GLU A 173 20.56 12.90 15.52
N VAL A 174 20.45 14.18 15.77
CA VAL A 174 19.22 14.77 16.35
C VAL A 174 18.10 14.66 15.34
N PRO A 175 16.94 14.08 15.69
CA PRO A 175 15.79 14.05 14.81
C PRO A 175 15.36 15.46 14.40
N VAL A 176 14.82 15.59 13.19
CA VAL A 176 14.43 16.88 12.60
C VAL A 176 12.97 16.87 12.20
N PHE A 177 12.17 17.76 12.75
CA PHE A 177 10.82 18.03 12.30
C PHE A 177 10.87 18.85 11.01
N GLN A 178 10.14 18.45 9.99
CA GLN A 178 10.25 18.99 8.65
C GLN A 178 8.88 19.34 8.05
N GLN A 179 8.84 20.41 7.27
CA GLN A 179 7.70 20.76 6.43
C GLN A 179 8.06 20.58 4.96
N TRP A 180 7.23 19.87 4.23
CA TRP A 180 7.41 19.52 2.83
C TRP A 180 6.25 20.02 1.96
N ARG A 181 6.54 20.36 0.73
CA ARG A 181 5.55 20.60 -0.32
C ARG A 181 5.95 19.85 -1.57
N MET A 182 5.19 18.80 -1.90
CA MET A 182 5.39 18.01 -3.12
C MET A 182 6.86 17.62 -3.36
N GLY A 183 7.53 17.10 -2.32
CA GLY A 183 8.93 16.66 -2.38
C GLY A 183 9.97 17.74 -2.12
N ASP A 184 9.59 19.02 -2.08
CA ASP A 184 10.49 20.11 -1.73
C ASP A 184 10.45 20.39 -0.22
N LEU A 185 11.62 20.38 0.43
CA LEU A 185 11.77 20.74 1.81
C LEU A 185 11.63 22.26 1.96
N LEU A 186 10.63 22.71 2.72
CA LEU A 186 10.38 24.13 2.97
C LEU A 186 11.10 24.60 4.22
N GLU A 187 10.94 23.90 5.34
CA GLU A 187 11.50 24.25 6.63
C GLU A 187 11.90 23.01 7.41
N ALA A 188 12.84 23.14 8.33
CA ALA A 188 13.34 22.08 9.18
C ALA A 188 13.74 22.62 10.55
N TRP A 189 13.32 21.93 11.61
CA TRP A 189 13.58 22.28 13.01
C TRP A 189 14.17 21.08 13.75
N PRO A 190 15.38 21.19 14.33
CA PRO A 190 15.93 20.12 15.18
C PRO A 190 15.02 19.88 16.39
N ILE A 191 14.81 18.59 16.72
CA ILE A 191 14.05 18.18 17.90
C ILE A 191 15.02 18.11 19.08
N VAL A 192 15.30 19.28 19.68
CA VAL A 192 16.21 19.41 20.84
C VAL A 192 15.44 20.03 21.98
N GLU A 193 15.45 19.40 23.14
CA GLU A 193 14.96 20.03 24.36
C GLU A 193 15.69 21.34 24.63
N SER A 194 14.93 22.39 24.91
CA SER A 194 15.46 23.70 25.18
C SER A 194 14.81 24.32 26.41
N ASP A 195 15.61 24.70 27.36
CA ASP A 195 15.15 25.46 28.54
C ASP A 195 14.63 26.86 28.19
N ARG A 196 14.83 27.31 26.94
CA ARG A 196 14.52 28.69 26.53
C ARG A 196 13.05 28.89 26.18
N CYS A 197 12.33 27.82 25.79
CA CYS A 197 10.91 27.89 25.39
C CYS A 197 10.18 26.63 25.84
N ARG A 198 10.10 26.41 27.13
CA ARG A 198 9.48 25.20 27.67
C ARG A 198 8.01 25.12 27.28
N LEU A 199 7.59 23.97 26.80
CA LEU A 199 6.23 23.62 26.51
C LEU A 199 5.93 22.20 27.01
N ASN A 200 4.90 22.07 27.83
CA ASN A 200 4.39 20.77 28.27
C ASN A 200 2.93 20.66 27.87
N ILE A 201 2.57 19.54 27.27
CA ILE A 201 1.19 19.19 26.92
C ILE A 201 0.95 17.81 27.48
N ASP A 202 -0.10 17.66 28.30
CA ASP A 202 -0.45 16.43 29.00
C ASP A 202 0.74 15.83 29.79
N ASP A 203 1.47 16.69 30.50
CA ASP A 203 2.66 16.37 31.31
C ASP A 203 3.87 15.81 30.50
N ALA A 204 3.82 15.84 29.18
CA ALA A 204 4.93 15.49 28.30
C ALA A 204 5.64 16.74 27.77
N PRO A 205 6.98 16.69 27.59
CA PRO A 205 7.75 17.81 27.02
C PRO A 205 7.55 17.89 25.51
N TRP A 206 7.42 19.12 25.02
CA TRP A 206 7.30 19.48 23.61
C TRP A 206 8.29 20.54 23.21
N ILE A 207 8.70 20.51 21.96
CA ILE A 207 9.55 21.51 21.34
C ILE A 207 8.67 22.52 20.62
N PHE A 208 8.90 23.79 20.93
CA PHE A 208 8.15 24.89 20.36
C PHE A 208 8.99 25.65 19.34
N ALA A 209 8.50 25.74 18.11
CA ALA A 209 9.00 26.61 17.06
C ALA A 209 7.94 27.70 16.78
N GLY A 210 8.09 28.84 17.44
CA GLY A 210 7.10 29.89 17.34
C GLY A 210 7.68 31.28 17.57
N SER A 211 6.77 32.28 17.59
CA SER A 211 7.13 33.70 17.52
C SER A 211 7.75 34.28 18.77
N SER A 212 7.51 33.73 19.95
CA SER A 212 8.02 34.28 21.19
C SER A 212 8.05 33.29 22.35
N CYS A 213 8.91 33.62 23.34
CA CYS A 213 8.94 32.96 24.64
C CYS A 213 8.83 34.00 25.73
N ILE A 214 8.00 33.77 26.73
CA ILE A 214 7.86 34.67 27.92
C ILE A 214 8.27 33.87 29.14
N ASN A 215 9.19 34.39 29.93
CA ASN A 215 9.73 33.73 31.14
C ASN A 215 10.24 32.29 30.87
N GLY A 216 10.87 32.04 29.72
CA GLY A 216 11.35 30.73 29.34
C GLY A 216 10.25 29.73 28.93
N GLN A 217 9.04 30.18 28.68
CA GLN A 217 7.91 29.36 28.30
C GLN A 217 7.37 29.74 26.90
N ALA A 218 6.90 28.76 26.15
CA ALA A 218 6.30 28.95 24.84
C ALA A 218 5.11 29.95 24.91
N HIS A 219 5.12 30.93 24.02
CA HIS A 219 4.07 31.95 23.95
C HIS A 219 3.82 32.38 22.51
N GLY A 220 2.57 32.71 22.18
CA GLY A 220 2.19 33.16 20.83
C GLY A 220 1.75 32.00 19.92
N SER A 221 1.80 32.27 18.62
CA SER A 221 1.45 31.28 17.61
C SER A 221 2.70 30.54 17.12
N GLY A 222 2.53 29.27 16.78
CA GLY A 222 3.65 28.48 16.27
C GLY A 222 3.31 27.01 16.04
N ILE A 223 4.35 26.27 15.79
CA ILE A 223 4.36 24.82 15.62
C ILE A 223 4.97 24.19 16.88
N ALA A 224 4.48 23.03 17.25
CA ALA A 224 5.12 22.25 18.29
C ALA A 224 5.23 20.78 17.87
N VAL A 225 6.25 20.09 18.35
CA VAL A 225 6.45 18.66 18.14
C VAL A 225 6.79 18.01 19.48
N SER A 226 6.24 16.84 19.76
CA SER A 226 6.60 16.08 20.94
C SER A 226 8.09 15.65 20.89
N VAL A 227 8.75 15.58 22.04
CA VAL A 227 10.19 15.23 22.10
C VAL A 227 10.47 13.84 21.54
N ASP A 228 9.51 12.92 21.65
CA ASP A 228 9.57 11.58 21.07
C ASP A 228 9.31 11.56 19.54
N GLY A 229 8.93 12.70 18.95
CA GLY A 229 8.64 12.81 17.54
C GLY A 229 7.35 12.11 17.07
N GLN A 230 6.48 11.70 18.00
CA GLN A 230 5.26 10.93 17.67
C GLN A 230 4.03 11.82 17.42
N ALA A 231 4.09 13.08 17.78
CA ALA A 231 2.97 14.00 17.62
C ALA A 231 3.42 15.42 17.29
N TYR A 232 2.57 16.18 16.63
CA TYR A 232 2.84 17.56 16.29
C TYR A 232 1.57 18.42 16.33
N ILE A 233 1.78 19.75 16.45
CA ILE A 233 0.73 20.77 16.37
C ILE A 233 1.17 21.80 15.34
N VAL A 234 0.27 22.19 14.43
CA VAL A 234 0.44 23.29 13.50
C VAL A 234 -0.63 24.34 13.74
N ASN A 235 -0.29 25.60 13.54
CA ASN A 235 -1.17 26.73 13.84
C ASN A 235 -1.62 26.76 15.31
N GLY A 236 -0.78 26.22 16.20
CA GLY A 236 -1.04 26.24 17.64
C GLY A 236 -0.94 27.65 18.22
N ARG A 237 -1.76 27.93 19.23
CA ARG A 237 -1.65 29.11 20.08
C ARG A 237 -1.28 28.69 21.49
N PHE A 238 -0.19 29.24 22.00
CA PHE A 238 0.40 28.85 23.27
C PHE A 238 0.46 30.06 24.21
N VAL A 239 0.19 29.84 25.47
CA VAL A 239 0.29 30.88 26.52
C VAL A 239 1.01 30.29 27.71
N LEU A 240 2.18 30.83 28.03
CA LEU A 240 3.03 30.43 29.16
C LEU A 240 3.19 28.91 29.25
N GLY A 241 3.66 28.31 28.16
CA GLY A 241 3.94 26.88 28.09
C GLY A 241 2.71 25.96 28.05
N ARG A 242 1.54 26.46 27.75
CA ARG A 242 0.29 25.71 27.62
C ARG A 242 -0.32 25.88 26.24
N LEU A 243 -0.82 24.80 25.67
CA LEU A 243 -1.63 24.83 24.45
C LEU A 243 -3.02 25.42 24.78
N ILE A 244 -3.41 26.48 24.09
CA ILE A 244 -4.72 27.11 24.24
C ILE A 244 -5.63 26.80 23.05
N GLN A 245 -5.04 26.68 21.88
CA GLN A 245 -5.76 26.36 20.65
C GLN A 245 -4.84 25.62 19.69
N GLY A 246 -5.38 24.61 19.01
CA GLY A 246 -4.69 23.75 18.04
C GLY A 246 -4.96 22.28 18.31
N ASP A 247 -4.89 21.48 17.28
CA ASP A 247 -5.12 20.04 17.37
C ASP A 247 -3.78 19.30 17.42
N VAL A 248 -3.66 18.38 18.38
CA VAL A 248 -2.56 17.43 18.44
C VAL A 248 -2.79 16.39 17.34
N LYS A 249 -1.81 16.23 16.45
CA LYS A 249 -1.82 15.27 15.35
C LYS A 249 -0.75 14.23 15.59
N ALA A 250 -1.14 12.96 15.58
CA ALA A 250 -0.20 11.86 15.71
C ALA A 250 0.59 11.64 14.39
N LEU A 251 1.83 11.24 14.51
CA LEU A 251 2.62 10.64 13.44
C LEU A 251 2.60 9.10 13.57
N PRO A 252 2.72 8.34 12.48
CA PRO A 252 2.81 6.89 12.55
C PRO A 252 4.09 6.50 13.30
N SER A 253 3.98 5.60 14.28
CA SER A 253 5.17 5.07 14.96
C SER A 253 5.93 4.15 14.00
N PRO A 254 7.26 4.26 13.91
CA PRO A 254 8.07 3.20 13.31
C PRO A 254 7.91 1.97 14.21
N GLU A 255 7.30 0.89 13.69
CA GLU A 255 7.29 -0.36 14.44
C GLU A 255 8.72 -0.84 14.62
N SER A 256 9.09 -1.19 15.85
CA SER A 256 10.34 -1.83 16.16
C SER A 256 10.34 -3.22 15.54
N GLN A 257 11.09 -3.40 14.45
CA GLN A 257 11.41 -4.71 13.89
C GLN A 257 12.40 -5.46 14.78
#